data_af31b874555d5356fc1655d6eeed619f
#
_entry.id   af31b874555d5356fc1655d6eeed619f
#
_cell.length_a   1.000
_cell.length_b   1.000
_cell.length_c   1.000
_cell.angle_alpha   90.00
_cell.angle_beta   90.00
_cell.angle_gamma   90.00
#
_symmetry.space_group_name_H-M   'P 1'
#
loop_
_entity.id
_entity.type
_entity.pdbx_description
1 polymer ?
#
loop_
_entity_poly.entity_id
_entity_poly.type
_entity_poly.pdbx_seq_one_letter_code
_entity_poly.pdbx_strand_id
1 'polypeptide(L)'
;DSDKLKAFYLAVSNCKCVKVGFDSCCVPGIVTWMDVNPTLIESCESARFSAFISEDMKMYPCSFMANTNLWGDLRATSLLNIWQNSPAFKNHRAKILNSKCRGCKHYHICNGGCVFMPEINQCKNNYSDLW
;
A
#
# COMPACT_ATOMS: atom_id res chain seq x y z
N ASP A 1 -17.14 7.85 -5.87
CA ASP A 1 -17.39 8.95 -6.83
C ASP A 1 -16.06 9.64 -7.16
N SER A 2 -15.57 9.39 -8.39
CA SER A 2 -14.28 9.86 -8.92
C SER A 2 -14.15 11.39 -8.87
N ASP A 3 -15.25 12.12 -9.09
CA ASP A 3 -15.25 13.59 -9.15
C ASP A 3 -15.07 14.21 -7.77
N LYS A 4 -15.65 13.60 -6.73
CA LYS A 4 -15.45 14.03 -5.34
C LYS A 4 -14.01 13.79 -4.88
N LEU A 5 -13.42 12.66 -5.25
CA LEU A 5 -12.01 12.38 -4.95
C LEU A 5 -11.09 13.38 -5.64
N LYS A 6 -11.31 13.63 -6.93
CA LYS A 6 -10.57 14.64 -7.68
C LYS A 6 -10.68 16.02 -7.03
N ALA A 7 -11.92 16.46 -6.69
CA ALA A 7 -12.17 17.74 -6.04
C ALA A 7 -11.44 17.83 -4.68
N PHE A 8 -11.46 16.76 -3.89
CA PHE A 8 -10.74 16.69 -2.61
C PHE A 8 -9.23 16.88 -2.80
N TYR A 9 -8.59 16.09 -3.67
CA TYR A 9 -7.14 16.20 -3.89
C TYR A 9 -6.73 17.57 -4.46
N LEU A 10 -7.53 18.15 -5.35
CA LEU A 10 -7.30 19.50 -5.87
C LEU A 10 -7.45 20.57 -4.77
N ALA A 11 -8.45 20.45 -3.90
CA ALA A 11 -8.62 21.36 -2.77
C ALA A 11 -7.41 21.29 -1.82
N VAL A 12 -6.92 20.09 -1.50
CA VAL A 12 -5.72 19.90 -0.66
C VAL A 12 -4.49 20.50 -1.34
N SER A 13 -4.30 20.26 -2.63
CA SER A 13 -3.15 20.78 -3.40
C SER A 13 -3.10 22.31 -3.42
N ASN A 14 -4.27 22.97 -3.42
CA ASN A 14 -4.39 24.43 -3.43
C ASN A 14 -4.40 25.06 -2.03
N CYS A 15 -4.50 24.25 -0.97
CA CYS A 15 -4.54 24.74 0.40
C CYS A 15 -3.15 25.23 0.85
N LYS A 16 -3.03 26.51 1.20
CA LYS A 16 -1.78 27.11 1.70
C LYS A 16 -1.79 27.35 3.21
N CYS A 17 -2.94 27.16 3.86
CA CYS A 17 -3.12 27.48 5.28
C CYS A 17 -2.69 26.36 6.22
N VAL A 18 -2.66 25.13 5.75
CA VAL A 18 -2.25 23.95 6.53
C VAL A 18 -1.33 23.05 5.71
N LYS A 19 -0.44 22.36 6.39
CA LYS A 19 0.35 21.28 5.79
C LYS A 19 -0.44 19.98 5.94
N VAL A 20 -0.76 19.31 4.83
CA VAL A 20 -1.47 18.04 4.82
C VAL A 20 -0.46 16.95 4.49
N GLY A 21 -0.34 15.96 5.37
CA GLY A 21 0.39 14.72 5.13
C GLY A 21 -0.59 13.60 4.76
N PHE A 22 -0.13 12.68 3.93
CA PHE A 22 -0.88 11.51 3.55
C PHE A 22 -0.13 10.24 3.94
N ASP A 23 -0.86 9.22 4.33
CA ASP A 23 -0.31 7.87 4.48
C ASP A 23 0.05 7.27 3.12
N SER A 24 1.00 6.33 3.12
CA SER A 24 1.44 5.61 1.90
C SER A 24 0.30 4.89 1.17
N CYS A 25 -0.79 4.56 1.86
CA CYS A 25 -1.99 3.99 1.26
C CYS A 25 -2.74 4.99 0.35
N CYS A 26 -2.52 6.31 0.51
CA CYS A 26 -3.12 7.35 -0.31
C CYS A 26 -2.34 7.63 -1.61
N VAL A 27 -1.15 7.05 -1.78
CA VAL A 27 -0.29 7.29 -2.96
C VAL A 27 -1.01 7.08 -4.29
N PRO A 28 -1.87 6.06 -4.49
CA PRO A 28 -2.63 5.93 -5.74
C PRO A 28 -3.47 7.17 -6.08
N GLY A 29 -4.11 7.77 -5.10
CA GLY A 29 -4.88 9.01 -5.26
C GLY A 29 -3.97 10.21 -5.53
N ILE A 30 -2.91 10.37 -4.75
CA ILE A 30 -1.95 11.47 -4.87
C ILE A 30 -1.39 11.54 -6.29
N VAL A 31 -0.79 10.45 -6.80
CA VAL A 31 -0.17 10.43 -8.13
C VAL A 31 -1.18 10.55 -9.28
N THR A 32 -2.46 10.30 -8.99
CA THR A 32 -3.52 10.41 -10.00
C THR A 32 -4.10 11.80 -10.11
N TRP A 33 -4.25 12.49 -8.98
CA TRP A 33 -5.06 13.71 -8.88
C TRP A 33 -4.28 14.96 -8.50
N MET A 34 -3.03 14.82 -8.03
CA MET A 34 -2.17 15.94 -7.66
C MET A 34 -0.95 16.02 -8.57
N ASP A 35 -0.47 17.23 -8.80
CA ASP A 35 0.85 17.46 -9.38
C ASP A 35 1.86 17.54 -8.23
N VAL A 36 2.61 16.46 -8.03
CA VAL A 36 3.53 16.32 -6.91
C VAL A 36 4.91 15.87 -7.41
N ASN A 37 5.95 16.33 -6.71
CA ASN A 37 7.30 15.85 -6.99
C ASN A 37 7.41 14.37 -6.56
N PRO A 38 7.71 13.44 -7.49
CA PRO A 38 7.79 12.01 -7.18
C PRO A 38 8.83 11.66 -6.10
N THR A 39 9.86 12.48 -5.95
CA THR A 39 10.92 12.25 -4.94
C THR A 39 10.47 12.47 -3.50
N LEU A 40 9.28 13.06 -3.30
CA LEU A 40 8.67 13.30 -1.99
C LEU A 40 7.62 12.25 -1.64
N ILE A 41 7.46 11.22 -2.47
CA ILE A 41 6.44 10.20 -2.29
C ILE A 41 7.09 8.85 -1.99
N GLU A 42 6.69 8.26 -0.88
CA GLU A 42 7.03 6.89 -0.51
C GLU A 42 5.80 6.01 -0.65
N SER A 43 5.89 5.01 -1.52
CA SER A 43 4.82 4.03 -1.69
C SER A 43 4.80 3.02 -0.56
N CYS A 44 3.73 2.23 -0.48
CA CYS A 44 3.58 1.18 0.52
C CYS A 44 4.80 0.24 0.54
N GLU A 45 5.42 0.08 1.71
CA GLU A 45 6.61 -0.75 1.94
C GLU A 45 6.29 -2.17 2.44
N SER A 46 5.03 -2.47 2.59
CA SER A 46 4.52 -3.73 3.16
C SER A 46 5.19 -4.95 2.53
N ALA A 47 5.76 -5.82 3.37
CA ALA A 47 6.51 -7.01 3.01
C ALA A 47 7.74 -6.80 2.09
N ARG A 48 8.10 -5.55 1.76
CA ARG A 48 9.29 -5.20 0.97
C ARG A 48 10.40 -4.62 1.85
N PHE A 49 10.06 -3.68 2.70
CA PHE A 49 10.99 -3.01 3.62
C PHE A 49 10.45 -2.96 5.04
N SER A 50 9.16 -3.19 5.24
CA SER A 50 8.49 -3.14 6.53
C SER A 50 7.63 -4.37 6.81
N ALA A 51 7.39 -4.62 8.09
CA ALA A 51 6.48 -5.63 8.61
C ALA A 51 5.83 -5.11 9.88
N PHE A 52 4.69 -5.66 10.24
CA PHE A 52 4.03 -5.39 11.51
C PHE A 52 4.21 -6.59 12.45
N ILE A 53 4.57 -6.30 13.70
CA ILE A 53 4.66 -7.31 14.77
C ILE A 53 3.67 -6.94 15.84
N SER A 54 2.76 -7.87 16.17
CA SER A 54 1.77 -7.71 17.23
C SER A 54 2.36 -8.04 18.61
N GLU A 55 1.66 -7.64 19.67
CA GLU A 55 2.04 -7.90 21.07
C GLU A 55 2.17 -9.40 21.39
N ASP A 56 1.42 -10.26 20.70
CA ASP A 56 1.45 -11.71 20.81
C ASP A 56 2.51 -12.37 19.91
N MET A 57 3.51 -11.60 19.48
CA MET A 57 4.67 -12.08 18.71
C MET A 57 4.32 -12.67 17.35
N LYS A 58 3.23 -12.25 16.74
CA LYS A 58 2.88 -12.56 15.37
C LYS A 58 3.42 -11.52 14.41
N MET A 59 4.05 -11.96 13.33
CA MET A 59 4.61 -11.09 12.30
C MET A 59 3.77 -11.12 11.03
N TYR A 60 3.29 -9.97 10.61
CA TYR A 60 2.41 -9.77 9.46
C TYR A 60 3.10 -8.95 8.37
N PRO A 61 2.76 -9.15 7.09
CA PRO A 61 3.22 -8.29 6.00
C PRO A 61 2.83 -6.81 6.17
N CYS A 62 1.67 -6.54 6.80
CA CYS A 62 1.10 -5.21 6.99
C CYS A 62 0.25 -5.17 8.26
N SER A 63 0.15 -4.03 8.92
CA SER A 63 -0.69 -3.84 10.12
C SER A 63 -2.18 -4.09 9.87
N PHE A 64 -2.69 -3.78 8.68
CA PHE A 64 -4.08 -4.07 8.29
C PHE A 64 -4.39 -5.58 8.23
N MET A 65 -3.37 -6.43 8.20
CA MET A 65 -3.54 -7.90 8.21
C MET A 65 -3.60 -8.49 9.63
N ALA A 66 -3.51 -7.68 10.69
CA ALA A 66 -3.47 -8.16 12.07
C ALA A 66 -4.67 -9.03 12.49
N ASN A 67 -5.82 -8.83 11.85
CA ASN A 67 -7.04 -9.62 12.10
C ASN A 67 -7.20 -10.82 11.15
N THR A 68 -6.14 -11.20 10.45
CA THR A 68 -6.15 -12.36 9.53
C THR A 68 -5.33 -13.52 10.10
N ASN A 69 -5.45 -14.69 9.47
CA ASN A 69 -4.61 -15.84 9.77
C ASN A 69 -3.31 -15.88 8.93
N LEU A 70 -2.91 -14.74 8.34
CA LEU A 70 -1.76 -14.61 7.44
C LEU A 70 -0.56 -14.01 8.19
N TRP A 71 0.04 -14.77 9.08
CA TRP A 71 1.16 -14.35 9.93
C TRP A 71 2.21 -15.44 10.10
N GLY A 72 3.36 -15.07 10.65
CA GLY A 72 4.39 -15.99 11.12
C GLY A 72 4.61 -15.84 12.64
N ASP A 73 4.82 -16.96 13.36
CA ASP A 73 5.04 -16.96 14.82
C ASP A 73 6.51 -16.76 15.15
N LEU A 74 6.84 -15.61 15.72
CA LEU A 74 8.20 -15.29 16.18
C LEU A 74 8.64 -16.09 17.42
N ARG A 75 7.73 -16.76 18.10
CA ARG A 75 8.07 -17.69 19.19
C ARG A 75 8.50 -19.06 18.64
N ALA A 76 8.05 -19.40 17.45
CA ALA A 76 8.32 -20.69 16.80
C ALA A 76 9.51 -20.63 15.83
N THR A 77 9.78 -19.46 15.23
CA THR A 77 10.83 -19.33 14.23
C THR A 77 11.41 -17.91 14.16
N SER A 78 12.58 -17.77 13.54
CA SER A 78 13.27 -16.48 13.45
C SER A 78 12.54 -15.48 12.53
N LEU A 79 12.68 -14.20 12.81
CA LEU A 79 12.18 -13.10 11.99
C LEU A 79 12.62 -13.26 10.52
N LEU A 80 13.90 -13.57 10.30
CA LEU A 80 14.44 -13.72 8.96
C LEU A 80 13.77 -14.87 8.20
N ASN A 81 13.52 -16.00 8.89
CA ASN A 81 12.83 -17.12 8.27
C ASN A 81 11.38 -16.80 7.93
N ILE A 82 10.65 -16.09 8.81
CA ILE A 82 9.30 -15.62 8.51
C ILE A 82 9.32 -14.67 7.32
N TRP A 83 10.19 -13.69 7.34
CA TRP A 83 10.34 -12.71 6.27
C TRP A 83 10.58 -13.34 4.90
N GLN A 84 11.48 -14.31 4.84
CA GLN A 84 11.88 -14.93 3.58
C GLN A 84 10.95 -16.06 3.14
N ASN A 85 10.43 -16.84 4.08
CA ASN A 85 9.87 -18.16 3.76
C ASN A 85 8.39 -18.31 4.08
N SER A 86 7.80 -17.50 4.96
CA SER A 86 6.39 -17.69 5.31
C SER A 86 5.46 -17.45 4.11
N PRO A 87 4.40 -18.26 3.97
CA PRO A 87 3.41 -18.08 2.91
C PRO A 87 2.77 -16.68 2.93
N ALA A 88 2.54 -16.10 4.13
CA ALA A 88 1.97 -14.77 4.27
C ALA A 88 2.79 -13.71 3.51
N PHE A 89 4.10 -13.69 3.71
CA PHE A 89 5.01 -12.74 3.05
C PHE A 89 5.22 -13.06 1.57
N LYS A 90 5.41 -14.34 1.22
CA LYS A 90 5.58 -14.76 -0.18
C LYS A 90 4.36 -14.43 -1.03
N ASN A 91 3.16 -14.74 -0.54
CA ASN A 91 1.92 -14.45 -1.26
C ASN A 91 1.67 -12.95 -1.40
N HIS A 92 1.96 -12.16 -0.35
CA HIS A 92 1.82 -10.71 -0.41
C HIS A 92 2.76 -10.10 -1.46
N ARG A 93 4.03 -10.49 -1.48
CA ARG A 93 4.99 -10.05 -2.53
C ARG A 93 4.58 -10.50 -3.92
N ALA A 94 4.08 -11.72 -4.06
CA ALA A 94 3.61 -12.22 -5.35
C ALA A 94 2.45 -11.38 -5.91
N LYS A 95 1.52 -10.95 -5.06
CA LYS A 95 0.44 -10.03 -5.46
C LYS A 95 0.99 -8.70 -5.97
N ILE A 96 1.98 -8.10 -5.28
CA ILE A 96 2.65 -6.87 -5.74
C ILE A 96 3.28 -7.08 -7.11
N LEU A 97 4.05 -8.17 -7.27
CA LEU A 97 4.77 -8.47 -8.51
C LEU A 97 3.84 -8.77 -9.69
N ASN A 98 2.69 -9.38 -9.43
CA ASN A 98 1.70 -9.75 -10.44
C ASN A 98 0.61 -8.68 -10.64
N SER A 99 0.77 -7.51 -10.04
CA SER A 99 -0.19 -6.42 -10.16
C SER A 99 -0.43 -6.04 -11.62
N LYS A 100 -1.70 -5.94 -12.02
CA LYS A 100 -2.12 -5.42 -13.32
C LYS A 100 -1.77 -3.95 -13.52
N CYS A 101 -1.37 -3.27 -12.44
CA CYS A 101 -0.89 -1.89 -12.49
C CYS A 101 0.46 -1.72 -13.21
N ARG A 102 1.16 -2.80 -13.59
CA ARG A 102 2.46 -2.71 -14.25
C ARG A 102 2.46 -1.87 -15.53
N GLY A 103 1.35 -1.81 -16.25
CA GLY A 103 1.16 -0.95 -17.42
C GLY A 103 0.76 0.50 -17.10
N CYS A 104 0.55 0.84 -15.84
CA CYS A 104 0.19 2.19 -15.43
C CYS A 104 1.40 3.12 -15.44
N LYS A 105 1.23 4.32 -15.99
CA LYS A 105 2.29 5.35 -16.03
C LYS A 105 2.84 5.74 -14.65
N HIS A 106 2.06 5.56 -13.59
CA HIS A 106 2.42 5.89 -12.22
C HIS A 106 3.01 4.70 -11.44
N TYR A 107 3.15 3.52 -12.07
CA TYR A 107 3.58 2.31 -11.38
C TYR A 107 4.94 2.46 -10.70
N HIS A 108 5.87 3.17 -11.32
CA HIS A 108 7.23 3.39 -10.78
C HIS A 108 7.26 4.18 -9.46
N ILE A 109 6.18 4.92 -9.14
CA ILE A 109 6.03 5.65 -7.87
C ILE A 109 5.09 4.88 -6.94
N CYS A 110 3.91 4.50 -7.47
CA CYS A 110 2.79 3.95 -6.69
C CYS A 110 2.99 2.47 -6.33
N ASN A 111 3.75 1.70 -7.13
CA ASN A 111 3.93 0.25 -6.98
C ASN A 111 2.64 -0.58 -6.95
N GLY A 112 1.55 -0.04 -7.52
CA GLY A 112 0.26 -0.72 -7.61
C GLY A 112 -0.69 -0.47 -6.42
N GLY A 113 -0.31 0.38 -5.48
CA GLY A 113 -1.14 0.69 -4.31
C GLY A 113 -1.25 -0.44 -3.30
N CYS A 114 -2.35 -0.47 -2.55
CA CYS A 114 -2.61 -1.51 -1.56
C CYS A 114 -3.08 -2.80 -2.24
N VAL A 115 -2.33 -3.88 -2.08
CA VAL A 115 -2.67 -5.20 -2.63
C VAL A 115 -3.51 -6.04 -1.68
N PHE A 116 -3.64 -5.61 -0.42
CA PHE A 116 -4.46 -6.27 0.59
C PHE A 116 -5.89 -5.73 0.59
N MET A 117 -6.05 -4.41 0.47
CA MET A 117 -7.33 -3.71 0.39
C MET A 117 -7.36 -2.85 -0.88
N PRO A 118 -7.56 -3.44 -2.07
CA PRO A 118 -7.50 -2.70 -3.33
C PRO A 118 -8.60 -1.63 -3.45
N GLU A 119 -9.67 -1.76 -2.70
CA GLU A 119 -10.79 -0.81 -2.64
C GLU A 119 -10.39 0.56 -2.09
N ILE A 120 -9.31 0.67 -1.32
CA ILE A 120 -8.79 1.97 -0.85
C ILE A 120 -7.92 2.69 -1.88
N ASN A 121 -7.59 2.05 -2.99
CA ASN A 121 -6.80 2.65 -4.04
C ASN A 121 -7.62 3.69 -4.81
N GLN A 122 -7.41 4.96 -4.53
CA GLN A 122 -8.19 6.11 -5.02
C GLN A 122 -7.71 6.60 -6.39
N CYS A 123 -7.31 5.70 -7.28
CA CYS A 123 -6.93 6.03 -8.65
C CYS A 123 -8.11 5.90 -9.63
N LYS A 124 -7.98 6.45 -10.86
CA LYS A 124 -9.02 6.42 -11.91
C LYS A 124 -9.49 5.03 -12.29
N ASN A 125 -8.57 4.09 -12.25
CA ASN A 125 -8.87 2.71 -12.55
C ASN A 125 -9.23 2.05 -11.22
N ASN A 126 -10.52 1.94 -10.90
CA ASN A 126 -10.97 1.09 -9.82
C ASN A 126 -10.63 -0.36 -10.20
N TYR A 127 -9.56 -0.87 -9.66
CA TYR A 127 -9.09 -2.24 -9.88
C TYR A 127 -9.85 -3.27 -9.02
N SER A 128 -11.05 -2.93 -8.50
CA SER A 128 -11.92 -3.88 -7.79
C SER A 128 -12.22 -5.14 -8.58
N ASP A 129 -12.23 -5.04 -9.91
CA ASP A 129 -12.53 -6.16 -10.83
C ASP A 129 -11.26 -6.95 -11.23
N LEU A 130 -10.13 -6.70 -10.57
CA LEU A 130 -8.83 -7.19 -11.02
C LEU A 130 -8.14 -8.19 -10.07
N TRP A 131 -8.85 -8.61 -8.98
CA TRP A 131 -8.32 -9.58 -7.98
C TRP A 131 -9.16 -10.83 -7.88
#